data_f39b620490fce38318df069ce954ec23
#
_entry.id   f39b620490fce38318df069ce954ec23
#
_cell.length_a   1.000
_cell.length_b   1.000
_cell.length_c   1.000
_cell.angle_alpha   90.00
_cell.angle_beta   90.00
_cell.angle_gamma   90.00
#
_symmetry.space_group_name_H-M   'P 1'
#
loop_
_entity.id
_entity.type
_entity.pdbx_description
1 polymer ?
#
loop_
_entity_poly.entity_id
_entity_poly.type
_entity_poly.pdbx_seq_one_letter_code
_entity_poly.pdbx_strand_id
1 'polypeptide(L)'
;MRTYFGAASVAAAMLIGAIGAGAQTAPQPAVVYDAGGKFDKSFNEAAYNGIERFRKETGGTYLEFEVNNDAQREQAFRRMAQRGASPIIGIGFAQAPAIRKVAAEFPKVNFTIIDSVIDLPNVQSVVFKEHEGSFLVGALAVMSSKTGKVGFVGGMDVPLIRRFQCGYEQGAKHVDAKAEVIANMTGTTPAAWNDPTRGAELAKGQFARGVDVVFAAAGGTGLGVYQAAKDGKRLAIGVDSNQNHLHPGTMLTSMLKRVDTAVYAAARTAREGKWVPGTTSLGLAEGGIDWALDEHNARIISAQMKERLETIKADIIAGRIKVHDYMSNSACRS
;
A
#
# COMPACT_ATOMS: atom_id res chain seq x y z
N MET A 1 -60.61 75.50 -23.04
CA MET A 1 -59.31 75.53 -22.41
C MET A 1 -59.16 74.32 -21.49
N ARG A 2 -58.49 73.27 -21.88
CA ARG A 2 -58.24 72.07 -21.09
C ARG A 2 -56.77 71.71 -21.17
N THR A 3 -56.07 71.89 -20.06
CA THR A 3 -54.69 71.60 -19.84
C THR A 3 -54.60 70.16 -19.41
N TYR A 4 -53.81 69.33 -20.15
CA TYR A 4 -53.42 67.96 -19.75
C TYR A 4 -52.05 67.98 -19.15
N PHE A 5 -51.92 67.52 -17.90
CA PHE A 5 -50.64 67.18 -17.23
C PHE A 5 -50.25 65.78 -17.60
N GLY A 6 -49.11 65.60 -18.19
CA GLY A 6 -48.52 64.29 -18.46
C GLY A 6 -47.62 63.87 -17.28
N ALA A 7 -47.89 62.73 -16.65
CA ALA A 7 -47.09 62.15 -15.63
C ALA A 7 -45.97 61.27 -16.30
N ALA A 8 -44.71 61.63 -16.07
CA ALA A 8 -43.57 60.81 -16.48
C ALA A 8 -43.23 59.79 -15.39
N SER A 9 -43.42 58.51 -15.70
CA SER A 9 -43.01 57.39 -14.84
C SER A 9 -41.55 57.06 -15.08
N VAL A 10 -40.70 57.26 -14.06
CA VAL A 10 -39.27 56.82 -14.06
C VAL A 10 -39.27 55.37 -13.59
N ALA A 11 -38.97 54.44 -14.50
CA ALA A 11 -38.70 53.07 -14.17
C ALA A 11 -37.23 52.92 -13.72
N ALA A 12 -37.01 52.68 -12.42
CA ALA A 12 -35.71 52.32 -11.86
C ALA A 12 -35.42 50.87 -12.13
N ALA A 13 -34.50 50.59 -13.06
CA ALA A 13 -33.98 49.25 -13.31
C ALA A 13 -32.99 48.86 -12.21
N MET A 14 -33.40 47.96 -11.28
CA MET A 14 -32.48 47.33 -10.35
C MET A 14 -31.64 46.26 -11.11
N LEU A 15 -30.36 46.57 -11.35
CA LEU A 15 -29.37 45.59 -11.73
C LEU A 15 -29.05 44.71 -10.51
N ILE A 16 -29.63 43.53 -10.45
CA ILE A 16 -29.23 42.48 -9.54
C ILE A 16 -27.92 41.91 -10.09
N GLY A 17 -26.80 42.37 -9.52
CA GLY A 17 -25.49 41.76 -9.79
C GLY A 17 -25.48 40.34 -9.26
N ALA A 18 -25.55 39.36 -10.15
CA ALA A 18 -25.26 37.97 -9.83
C ALA A 18 -23.78 37.89 -9.40
N ILE A 19 -23.54 37.84 -8.08
CA ILE A 19 -22.25 37.47 -7.53
C ILE A 19 -22.07 36.00 -7.94
N GLY A 20 -21.32 35.78 -9.01
CA GLY A 20 -20.89 34.45 -9.40
C GLY A 20 -20.09 33.86 -8.23
N ALA A 21 -20.69 32.92 -7.49
CA ALA A 21 -19.95 32.08 -6.60
C ALA A 21 -18.90 31.37 -7.46
N GLY A 22 -17.67 31.87 -7.44
CA GLY A 22 -16.55 31.20 -8.08
C GLY A 22 -16.51 29.77 -7.55
N ALA A 23 -16.74 28.82 -8.43
CA ALA A 23 -16.61 27.42 -8.09
C ALA A 23 -15.20 27.23 -7.53
N GLN A 24 -15.08 27.08 -6.22
CA GLN A 24 -13.81 26.83 -5.57
C GLN A 24 -13.34 25.49 -6.11
N THR A 25 -12.32 25.51 -6.97
CA THR A 25 -11.77 24.29 -7.54
C THR A 25 -11.30 23.40 -6.40
N ALA A 26 -11.79 22.16 -6.36
CA ALA A 26 -11.40 21.20 -5.34
C ALA A 26 -9.87 21.14 -5.27
N PRO A 27 -9.26 21.15 -4.07
CA PRO A 27 -7.82 21.16 -3.93
C PRO A 27 -7.20 19.96 -4.63
N GLN A 28 -6.08 20.19 -5.31
CA GLN A 28 -5.33 19.18 -6.05
C GLN A 28 -4.60 18.28 -5.06
N PRO A 29 -4.77 16.93 -5.08
CA PRO A 29 -3.99 16.06 -4.22
C PRO A 29 -2.52 16.02 -4.65
N ALA A 30 -1.63 15.65 -3.72
CA ALA A 30 -0.23 15.38 -3.99
C ALA A 30 0.16 14.01 -3.44
N VAL A 31 1.10 13.33 -4.10
CA VAL A 31 1.69 12.07 -3.64
C VAL A 31 3.19 12.25 -3.46
N VAL A 32 3.70 11.86 -2.30
CA VAL A 32 5.13 11.83 -1.99
C VAL A 32 5.54 10.37 -1.84
N TYR A 33 6.22 9.83 -2.85
CA TYR A 33 6.69 8.44 -2.88
C TYR A 33 7.90 8.24 -1.99
N ASP A 34 8.04 7.04 -1.43
CA ASP A 34 9.18 6.66 -0.60
C ASP A 34 10.42 6.27 -1.44
N ALA A 35 11.55 6.12 -0.77
CA ALA A 35 12.77 5.58 -1.36
C ALA A 35 12.51 4.20 -2.00
N GLY A 36 13.18 3.92 -3.11
CA GLY A 36 12.95 2.71 -3.91
C GLY A 36 12.47 3.00 -5.33
N GLY A 37 11.95 4.24 -5.54
CA GLY A 37 11.46 4.70 -6.84
C GLY A 37 9.99 4.37 -7.08
N LYS A 38 9.32 5.24 -7.82
CA LYS A 38 7.88 5.17 -8.13
C LYS A 38 7.47 3.87 -8.84
N PHE A 39 8.35 3.30 -9.66
CA PHE A 39 8.08 2.10 -10.46
C PHE A 39 8.79 0.85 -9.91
N ASP A 40 8.75 0.66 -8.60
CA ASP A 40 9.35 -0.46 -7.87
C ASP A 40 8.65 -1.82 -8.12
N LYS A 41 7.59 -1.83 -8.94
CA LYS A 41 6.71 -2.97 -9.19
C LYS A 41 5.92 -3.47 -7.97
N SER A 42 5.98 -2.74 -6.85
CA SER A 42 5.46 -3.15 -5.55
C SER A 42 4.67 -2.00 -4.89
N PHE A 43 5.20 -1.44 -3.83
CA PHE A 43 4.55 -0.51 -2.91
C PHE A 43 4.31 0.90 -3.51
N ASN A 44 5.36 1.53 -4.04
CA ASN A 44 5.22 2.84 -4.65
C ASN A 44 4.43 2.78 -5.96
N GLU A 45 4.61 1.73 -6.77
CA GLU A 45 3.84 1.57 -8.01
C GLU A 45 2.36 1.30 -7.71
N ALA A 46 2.02 0.61 -6.60
CA ALA A 46 0.64 0.49 -6.16
C ALA A 46 0.04 1.87 -5.83
N ALA A 47 0.78 2.73 -5.12
CA ALA A 47 0.35 4.10 -4.84
C ALA A 47 0.14 4.92 -6.13
N TYR A 48 1.08 4.81 -7.07
CA TYR A 48 0.98 5.44 -8.39
C TYR A 48 -0.27 4.98 -9.16
N ASN A 49 -0.55 3.69 -9.16
CA ASN A 49 -1.74 3.15 -9.81
C ASN A 49 -3.03 3.71 -9.17
N GLY A 50 -3.05 3.91 -7.86
CA GLY A 50 -4.17 4.50 -7.14
C GLY A 50 -4.44 5.96 -7.55
N ILE A 51 -3.40 6.80 -7.60
CA ILE A 51 -3.57 8.20 -7.99
C ILE A 51 -3.85 8.36 -9.48
N GLU A 52 -3.30 7.50 -10.34
CA GLU A 52 -3.62 7.46 -11.77
C GLU A 52 -5.06 7.03 -12.03
N ARG A 53 -5.58 6.09 -11.23
CA ARG A 53 -6.99 5.73 -11.26
C ARG A 53 -7.86 6.94 -10.90
N PHE A 54 -7.51 7.68 -9.84
CA PHE A 54 -8.19 8.93 -9.49
C PHE A 54 -8.19 9.90 -10.66
N ARG A 55 -7.04 10.14 -11.31
CA ARG A 55 -6.92 11.02 -12.46
C ARG A 55 -7.83 10.58 -13.62
N LYS A 56 -7.82 9.30 -13.96
CA LYS A 56 -8.59 8.74 -15.08
C LYS A 56 -10.10 8.80 -14.83
N GLU A 57 -10.55 8.46 -13.62
CA GLU A 57 -11.99 8.38 -13.33
C GLU A 57 -12.63 9.75 -13.05
N THR A 58 -11.84 10.71 -12.53
CA THR A 58 -12.40 12.01 -12.11
C THR A 58 -12.02 13.18 -13.01
N GLY A 59 -11.09 12.99 -13.95
CA GLY A 59 -10.47 14.09 -14.73
C GLY A 59 -9.62 15.04 -13.87
N GLY A 60 -9.42 14.73 -12.58
CA GLY A 60 -8.59 15.52 -11.67
C GLY A 60 -7.10 15.44 -12.03
N THR A 61 -6.35 16.43 -11.61
CA THR A 61 -4.89 16.44 -11.67
C THR A 61 -4.30 16.23 -10.28
N TYR A 62 -3.02 15.87 -10.21
CA TYR A 62 -2.31 15.72 -8.95
C TYR A 62 -0.86 16.21 -9.07
N LEU A 63 -0.22 16.46 -7.93
CA LEU A 63 1.21 16.73 -7.83
C LEU A 63 1.93 15.47 -7.34
N GLU A 64 3.19 15.31 -7.69
CA GLU A 64 3.98 14.18 -7.20
C GLU A 64 5.43 14.59 -6.89
N PHE A 65 6.06 13.82 -6.01
CA PHE A 65 7.47 13.93 -5.67
C PHE A 65 8.04 12.56 -5.29
N GLU A 66 9.21 12.21 -5.81
CA GLU A 66 9.95 11.01 -5.42
C GLU A 66 11.08 11.38 -4.46
N VAL A 67 11.09 10.77 -3.27
CA VAL A 67 12.13 10.96 -2.27
C VAL A 67 13.34 10.10 -2.64
N ASN A 68 14.49 10.74 -2.84
CA ASN A 68 15.74 10.02 -3.10
C ASN A 68 16.64 9.89 -1.85
N ASN A 69 16.41 10.74 -0.85
CA ASN A 69 17.08 10.69 0.44
C ASN A 69 16.22 11.32 1.53
N ASP A 70 16.48 10.97 2.79
CA ASP A 70 15.66 11.39 3.93
C ASP A 70 15.59 12.90 4.13
N ALA A 71 16.67 13.65 3.79
CA ALA A 71 16.72 15.10 3.96
C ALA A 71 15.70 15.84 3.06
N GLN A 72 15.23 15.21 1.99
CA GLN A 72 14.24 15.81 1.09
C GLN A 72 12.81 15.74 1.62
N ARG A 73 12.49 14.81 2.55
CA ARG A 73 11.12 14.49 2.97
C ARG A 73 10.36 15.73 3.47
N GLU A 74 10.88 16.39 4.48
CA GLU A 74 10.23 17.56 5.07
C GLU A 74 10.00 18.69 4.06
N GLN A 75 11.01 18.97 3.24
CA GLN A 75 10.91 20.01 2.22
C GLN A 75 9.90 19.66 1.12
N ALA A 76 9.78 18.37 0.75
CA ALA A 76 8.78 17.91 -0.22
C ALA A 76 7.36 18.19 0.28
N PHE A 77 7.02 17.77 1.51
CA PHE A 77 5.71 18.05 2.11
C PHE A 77 5.43 19.54 2.23
N ARG A 78 6.39 20.33 2.70
CA ARG A 78 6.23 21.78 2.84
C ARG A 78 5.97 22.47 1.49
N ARG A 79 6.69 22.08 0.44
CA ARG A 79 6.48 22.61 -0.92
C ARG A 79 5.09 22.26 -1.46
N MET A 80 4.60 21.04 -1.23
CA MET A 80 3.26 20.64 -1.65
C MET A 80 2.19 21.44 -0.90
N ALA A 81 2.34 21.62 0.42
CA ALA A 81 1.43 22.45 1.22
C ALA A 81 1.42 23.91 0.78
N GLN A 82 2.58 24.51 0.53
CA GLN A 82 2.71 25.89 0.01
C GLN A 82 2.09 26.08 -1.38
N ARG A 83 2.04 25.03 -2.19
CA ARG A 83 1.36 25.02 -3.50
C ARG A 83 -0.16 24.80 -3.38
N GLY A 84 -0.70 24.68 -2.17
CA GLY A 84 -2.12 24.48 -1.92
C GLY A 84 -2.62 23.07 -2.19
N ALA A 85 -1.72 22.07 -2.27
CA ALA A 85 -2.13 20.69 -2.43
C ALA A 85 -2.84 20.17 -1.16
N SER A 86 -3.94 19.42 -1.35
CA SER A 86 -4.68 18.77 -0.27
C SER A 86 -5.60 17.67 -0.86
N PRO A 87 -5.56 16.40 -0.37
CA PRO A 87 -4.62 15.92 0.64
C PRO A 87 -3.19 15.77 0.08
N ILE A 88 -2.20 15.81 0.97
CA ILE A 88 -0.85 15.42 0.64
C ILE A 88 -0.63 14.01 1.19
N ILE A 89 -0.44 13.05 0.30
CA ILE A 89 -0.40 11.63 0.62
C ILE A 89 1.06 11.18 0.68
N GLY A 90 1.52 10.83 1.87
CA GLY A 90 2.86 10.29 2.10
C GLY A 90 2.85 8.76 2.04
N ILE A 91 3.68 8.22 1.17
CA ILE A 91 3.79 6.77 0.96
C ILE A 91 4.90 6.22 1.84
N GLY A 92 4.52 5.38 2.83
CA GLY A 92 5.45 4.69 3.70
C GLY A 92 5.69 5.35 5.06
N PHE A 93 6.00 4.50 6.03
CA PHE A 93 6.20 4.87 7.44
C PHE A 93 7.33 5.90 7.64
N ALA A 94 8.34 5.90 6.78
CA ALA A 94 9.48 6.81 6.86
C ALA A 94 9.10 8.29 6.64
N GLN A 95 7.90 8.55 6.09
CA GLN A 95 7.37 9.91 5.93
C GLN A 95 6.83 10.51 7.24
N ALA A 96 6.58 9.68 8.27
CA ALA A 96 5.87 10.12 9.48
C ALA A 96 6.50 11.32 10.22
N PRO A 97 7.83 11.40 10.43
CA PRO A 97 8.44 12.55 11.07
C PRO A 97 8.22 13.85 10.29
N ALA A 98 8.35 13.79 8.96
CA ALA A 98 8.17 14.95 8.09
C ALA A 98 6.69 15.40 8.06
N ILE A 99 5.75 14.47 7.92
CA ILE A 99 4.32 14.79 7.95
C ILE A 99 3.93 15.38 9.30
N ARG A 100 4.35 14.79 10.43
CA ARG A 100 4.04 15.31 11.77
C ARG A 100 4.45 16.78 11.93
N LYS A 101 5.63 17.14 11.45
CA LYS A 101 6.14 18.50 11.54
C LYS A 101 5.38 19.44 10.60
N VAL A 102 5.25 19.09 9.32
CA VAL A 102 4.63 19.96 8.32
C VAL A 102 3.12 20.08 8.52
N ALA A 103 2.43 19.03 8.96
CA ALA A 103 0.99 19.10 9.25
C ALA A 103 0.67 20.08 10.40
N ALA A 104 1.56 20.18 11.39
CA ALA A 104 1.42 21.19 12.45
C ALA A 104 1.64 22.62 11.94
N GLU A 105 2.53 22.82 10.95
CA GLU A 105 2.77 24.12 10.31
C GLU A 105 1.59 24.54 9.38
N PHE A 106 0.85 23.58 8.82
CA PHE A 106 -0.23 23.81 7.85
C PHE A 106 -1.55 23.17 8.32
N PRO A 107 -2.19 23.70 9.39
CA PRO A 107 -3.36 23.06 10.02
C PRO A 107 -4.62 23.01 9.13
N LYS A 108 -4.67 23.78 8.04
CA LYS A 108 -5.77 23.78 7.06
C LYS A 108 -5.55 22.84 5.88
N VAL A 109 -4.38 22.21 5.78
CA VAL A 109 -4.04 21.24 4.75
C VAL A 109 -4.28 19.83 5.29
N ASN A 110 -4.95 18.99 4.53
CA ASN A 110 -5.16 17.59 4.85
C ASN A 110 -3.92 16.77 4.45
N PHE A 111 -3.52 15.86 5.33
CA PHE A 111 -2.44 14.91 5.06
C PHE A 111 -2.97 13.49 5.20
N THR A 112 -2.50 12.59 4.35
CA THR A 112 -2.74 11.15 4.51
C THR A 112 -1.39 10.45 4.58
N ILE A 113 -1.22 9.54 5.54
CA ILE A 113 -0.01 8.71 5.64
C ILE A 113 -0.38 7.25 5.47
N ILE A 114 0.44 6.53 4.69
CA ILE A 114 0.37 5.08 4.52
C ILE A 114 1.42 4.42 5.42
N ASP A 115 1.03 3.36 6.15
CA ASP A 115 1.90 2.53 7.00
C ASP A 115 2.41 3.18 8.28
N SER A 116 1.79 4.24 8.73
CA SER A 116 2.11 4.82 10.05
C SER A 116 0.88 5.48 10.67
N VAL A 117 0.92 5.70 11.99
CA VAL A 117 -0.11 6.41 12.74
C VAL A 117 0.42 7.76 13.22
N ILE A 118 -0.32 8.81 12.88
CA ILE A 118 -0.06 10.18 13.34
C ILE A 118 -1.37 10.74 13.90
N ASP A 119 -1.38 11.03 15.18
CA ASP A 119 -2.53 11.62 15.88
C ASP A 119 -2.47 13.14 15.79
N LEU A 120 -3.01 13.68 14.68
CA LEU A 120 -3.19 15.11 14.44
C LEU A 120 -4.54 15.34 13.75
N PRO A 121 -5.21 16.49 14.02
CA PRO A 121 -6.57 16.75 13.56
C PRO A 121 -6.70 16.89 12.03
N ASN A 122 -5.61 17.05 11.31
CA ASN A 122 -5.54 17.17 9.85
C ASN A 122 -4.75 16.02 9.21
N VAL A 123 -4.59 14.89 9.91
CA VAL A 123 -3.91 13.70 9.37
C VAL A 123 -4.84 12.49 9.38
N GLN A 124 -4.94 11.84 8.22
CA GLN A 124 -5.52 10.52 8.05
C GLN A 124 -4.40 9.48 8.00
N SER A 125 -4.48 8.48 8.83
CA SER A 125 -3.52 7.37 8.89
C SER A 125 -4.17 6.10 8.34
N VAL A 126 -3.55 5.48 7.34
CA VAL A 126 -4.01 4.21 6.77
C VAL A 126 -2.95 3.16 7.03
N VAL A 127 -3.29 2.16 7.81
CA VAL A 127 -2.44 1.01 8.13
C VAL A 127 -3.12 -0.28 7.68
N PHE A 128 -2.32 -1.33 7.52
CA PHE A 128 -2.82 -2.60 7.03
C PHE A 128 -2.56 -3.72 8.03
N LYS A 129 -3.36 -4.79 7.94
CA LYS A 129 -3.17 -6.01 8.73
C LYS A 129 -2.36 -7.02 7.91
N GLU A 130 -1.12 -6.69 7.63
CA GLU A 130 -0.25 -7.48 6.73
C GLU A 130 -0.04 -8.91 7.23
N HIS A 131 -0.12 -9.14 8.55
CA HIS A 131 -0.05 -10.48 9.14
C HIS A 131 -1.16 -11.40 8.61
N GLU A 132 -2.38 -10.87 8.33
CA GLU A 132 -3.48 -11.68 7.81
C GLU A 132 -3.19 -12.20 6.39
N GLY A 133 -2.72 -11.32 5.48
CA GLY A 133 -2.36 -11.72 4.11
C GLY A 133 -1.11 -12.59 4.06
N SER A 134 -0.12 -12.25 4.89
CA SER A 134 1.09 -13.06 5.02
C SER A 134 0.79 -14.47 5.53
N PHE A 135 -0.20 -14.63 6.42
CA PHE A 135 -0.68 -15.94 6.84
C PHE A 135 -1.23 -16.75 5.66
N LEU A 136 -2.05 -16.14 4.81
CA LEU A 136 -2.59 -16.82 3.63
C LEU A 136 -1.49 -17.30 2.70
N VAL A 137 -0.52 -16.44 2.38
CA VAL A 137 0.54 -16.82 1.45
C VAL A 137 1.56 -17.77 2.09
N GLY A 138 1.72 -17.74 3.43
CA GLY A 138 2.48 -18.73 4.18
C GLY A 138 1.84 -20.12 4.13
N ALA A 139 0.54 -20.19 4.31
CA ALA A 139 -0.24 -21.42 4.13
C ALA A 139 -0.11 -21.97 2.71
N LEU A 140 -0.27 -21.10 1.69
CA LEU A 140 -0.13 -21.49 0.29
C LEU A 140 1.29 -21.95 -0.05
N ALA A 141 2.31 -21.30 0.51
CA ALA A 141 3.71 -21.70 0.31
C ALA A 141 3.95 -23.14 0.73
N VAL A 142 3.50 -23.53 1.93
CA VAL A 142 3.66 -24.90 2.43
C VAL A 142 2.83 -25.91 1.64
N MET A 143 1.58 -25.55 1.27
CA MET A 143 0.76 -26.40 0.39
C MET A 143 1.42 -26.68 -0.97
N SER A 144 2.29 -25.76 -1.44
CA SER A 144 2.98 -25.85 -2.73
C SER A 144 4.39 -26.43 -2.61
N SER A 145 4.98 -26.42 -1.41
CA SER A 145 6.33 -26.90 -1.14
C SER A 145 6.42 -28.42 -1.23
N LYS A 146 7.52 -28.91 -1.79
CA LYS A 146 7.89 -30.35 -1.84
C LYS A 146 8.82 -30.74 -0.70
N THR A 147 9.50 -29.75 -0.12
CA THR A 147 10.53 -29.96 0.91
C THR A 147 10.04 -29.67 2.32
N GLY A 148 8.90 -29.00 2.46
CA GLY A 148 8.43 -28.43 3.73
C GLY A 148 9.26 -27.25 4.22
N LYS A 149 10.21 -26.73 3.40
CA LYS A 149 11.06 -25.59 3.70
C LYS A 149 10.67 -24.41 2.80
N VAL A 150 10.23 -23.32 3.45
CA VAL A 150 9.84 -22.11 2.75
C VAL A 150 10.69 -20.93 3.22
N GLY A 151 10.85 -19.94 2.37
CA GLY A 151 11.73 -18.79 2.61
C GLY A 151 10.96 -17.48 2.78
N PHE A 152 11.57 -16.56 3.51
CA PHE A 152 11.13 -15.18 3.60
C PHE A 152 12.33 -14.26 3.39
N VAL A 153 12.19 -13.28 2.48
CA VAL A 153 13.16 -12.21 2.29
C VAL A 153 12.45 -10.90 2.56
N GLY A 154 12.78 -10.29 3.70
CA GLY A 154 12.29 -8.96 4.06
C GLY A 154 13.20 -7.86 3.56
N GLY A 155 12.68 -6.67 3.33
CA GLY A 155 13.45 -5.48 3.04
C GLY A 155 14.18 -4.99 4.29
N MET A 156 13.82 -3.82 4.77
CA MET A 156 14.40 -3.24 5.98
C MET A 156 13.95 -3.99 7.25
N ASP A 157 14.89 -4.29 8.14
CA ASP A 157 14.57 -4.95 9.43
C ASP A 157 13.90 -3.97 10.40
N VAL A 158 12.59 -3.89 10.31
CA VAL A 158 11.73 -3.04 11.16
C VAL A 158 10.50 -3.83 11.60
N PRO A 159 9.81 -3.41 12.70
CA PRO A 159 8.66 -4.12 13.22
C PRO A 159 7.55 -4.40 12.17
N LEU A 160 7.32 -3.47 11.24
CA LEU A 160 6.36 -3.66 10.15
C LEU A 160 6.72 -4.86 9.27
N ILE A 161 7.98 -5.04 8.91
CA ILE A 161 8.42 -6.18 8.08
C ILE A 161 8.46 -7.48 8.89
N ARG A 162 8.75 -7.40 10.18
CA ARG A 162 8.58 -8.53 11.10
C ARG A 162 7.13 -8.98 11.22
N ARG A 163 6.15 -8.08 11.08
CA ARG A 163 4.72 -8.41 11.00
C ARG A 163 4.41 -9.32 9.80
N PHE A 164 4.96 -9.02 8.61
CA PHE A 164 4.84 -9.88 7.44
C PHE A 164 5.46 -11.25 7.70
N GLN A 165 6.70 -11.27 8.19
CA GLN A 165 7.41 -12.51 8.52
C GLN A 165 6.61 -13.37 9.50
N CYS A 166 6.15 -12.78 10.59
CA CYS A 166 5.43 -13.50 11.64
C CYS A 166 4.09 -14.07 11.13
N GLY A 167 3.33 -13.30 10.34
CA GLY A 167 2.13 -13.80 9.70
C GLY A 167 2.41 -14.98 8.76
N TYR A 168 3.46 -14.87 7.95
CA TYR A 168 3.90 -15.94 7.04
C TYR A 168 4.28 -17.22 7.78
N GLU A 169 5.06 -17.12 8.85
CA GLU A 169 5.45 -18.25 9.70
C GLU A 169 4.24 -18.95 10.33
N GLN A 170 3.29 -18.17 10.85
CA GLN A 170 2.04 -18.71 11.42
C GLN A 170 1.21 -19.47 10.38
N GLY A 171 1.07 -18.89 9.16
CA GLY A 171 0.37 -19.54 8.06
C GLY A 171 1.04 -20.84 7.61
N ALA A 172 2.36 -20.85 7.52
CA ALA A 172 3.15 -22.04 7.22
C ALA A 172 2.91 -23.15 8.27
N LYS A 173 3.03 -22.82 9.55
CA LYS A 173 2.84 -23.73 10.69
C LYS A 173 1.37 -24.21 10.83
N HIS A 174 0.40 -23.41 10.42
CA HIS A 174 -1.00 -23.80 10.39
C HIS A 174 -1.27 -24.98 9.43
N VAL A 175 -0.55 -25.04 8.34
CA VAL A 175 -0.68 -26.12 7.33
C VAL A 175 0.12 -27.35 7.73
N ASP A 176 1.36 -27.15 8.16
CA ASP A 176 2.24 -28.21 8.67
C ASP A 176 3.09 -27.66 9.83
N ALA A 177 2.84 -28.15 11.03
CA ALA A 177 3.58 -27.76 12.24
C ALA A 177 5.09 -28.04 12.13
N LYS A 178 5.53 -28.94 11.22
CA LYS A 178 6.94 -29.25 10.97
C LYS A 178 7.57 -28.36 9.89
N ALA A 179 6.79 -27.51 9.21
CA ALA A 179 7.32 -26.63 8.18
C ALA A 179 8.46 -25.76 8.73
N GLU A 180 9.54 -25.65 7.97
CA GLU A 180 10.69 -24.80 8.31
C GLU A 180 10.62 -23.49 7.53
N VAL A 181 10.66 -22.35 8.24
CA VAL A 181 10.71 -21.03 7.62
C VAL A 181 12.11 -20.44 7.80
N ILE A 182 12.78 -20.14 6.69
CA ILE A 182 14.12 -19.54 6.67
C ILE A 182 13.94 -18.06 6.30
N ALA A 183 14.14 -17.16 7.27
CA ALA A 183 13.93 -15.73 7.09
C ALA A 183 15.27 -14.95 7.09
N ASN A 184 15.37 -13.99 6.18
CA ASN A 184 16.47 -13.04 6.11
C ASN A 184 15.94 -11.65 5.80
N MET A 185 16.58 -10.61 6.35
CA MET A 185 16.35 -9.22 5.98
C MET A 185 17.45 -8.73 5.06
N THR A 186 17.10 -7.86 4.12
CA THR A 186 18.07 -7.31 3.16
C THR A 186 19.01 -6.33 3.82
N GLY A 187 18.54 -5.55 4.80
CA GLY A 187 19.34 -4.59 5.54
C GLY A 187 18.57 -3.84 6.62
N THR A 188 19.18 -2.78 7.14
CA THR A 188 18.63 -1.93 8.21
C THR A 188 18.45 -0.47 7.78
N THR A 189 18.70 -0.16 6.51
CA THR A 189 18.60 1.18 5.94
C THR A 189 17.65 1.18 4.75
N PRO A 190 17.17 2.35 4.27
CA PRO A 190 16.28 2.44 3.11
C PRO A 190 16.81 1.81 1.81
N ALA A 191 18.14 1.64 1.67
CA ALA A 191 18.74 0.92 0.54
C ALA A 191 18.20 -0.52 0.41
N ALA A 192 17.74 -1.11 1.51
CA ALA A 192 17.11 -2.44 1.54
C ALA A 192 15.88 -2.58 0.64
N TRP A 193 15.28 -1.47 0.20
CA TRP A 193 14.10 -1.48 -0.67
C TRP A 193 14.42 -1.53 -2.16
N ASN A 194 15.70 -1.30 -2.54
CA ASN A 194 16.11 -1.26 -3.95
C ASN A 194 17.50 -1.86 -4.15
N ASP A 195 17.67 -3.09 -3.70
CA ASP A 195 18.90 -3.91 -3.91
C ASP A 195 18.54 -5.30 -4.44
N PRO A 196 18.15 -5.42 -5.73
CA PRO A 196 17.83 -6.72 -6.34
C PRO A 196 18.99 -7.72 -6.29
N THR A 197 20.24 -7.25 -6.33
CA THR A 197 21.42 -8.12 -6.22
C THR A 197 21.45 -8.83 -4.87
N ARG A 198 21.28 -8.07 -3.79
CA ARG A 198 21.19 -8.62 -2.44
C ARG A 198 20.00 -9.55 -2.26
N GLY A 199 18.85 -9.19 -2.84
CA GLY A 199 17.66 -10.04 -2.86
C GLY A 199 17.92 -11.40 -3.50
N ALA A 200 18.58 -11.42 -4.66
CA ALA A 200 18.95 -12.64 -5.37
C ALA A 200 19.95 -13.51 -4.57
N GLU A 201 20.95 -12.90 -3.93
CA GLU A 201 21.93 -13.63 -3.10
C GLU A 201 21.26 -14.33 -1.92
N LEU A 202 20.36 -13.62 -1.21
CA LEU A 202 19.63 -14.19 -0.07
C LEU A 202 18.74 -15.35 -0.52
N ALA A 203 18.00 -15.20 -1.62
CA ALA A 203 17.16 -16.27 -2.16
C ALA A 203 18.00 -17.50 -2.57
N LYS A 204 19.11 -17.32 -3.27
CA LYS A 204 20.02 -18.42 -3.64
C LYS A 204 20.57 -19.14 -2.41
N GLY A 205 20.94 -18.40 -1.36
CA GLY A 205 21.37 -18.97 -0.09
C GLY A 205 20.28 -19.79 0.60
N GLN A 206 19.02 -19.37 0.54
CA GLN A 206 17.88 -20.13 1.03
C GLN A 206 17.61 -21.38 0.20
N PHE A 207 17.69 -21.30 -1.14
CA PHE A 207 17.53 -22.45 -2.05
C PHE A 207 18.61 -23.51 -1.82
N ALA A 208 19.85 -23.11 -1.56
CA ALA A 208 20.93 -24.03 -1.20
C ALA A 208 20.66 -24.80 0.11
N ARG A 209 19.82 -24.25 0.99
CA ARG A 209 19.36 -24.89 2.24
C ARG A 209 18.07 -25.72 2.07
N GLY A 210 17.58 -25.86 0.83
CA GLY A 210 16.42 -26.68 0.51
C GLY A 210 15.09 -25.93 0.44
N VAL A 211 15.07 -24.60 0.55
CA VAL A 211 13.86 -23.80 0.28
C VAL A 211 13.43 -23.99 -1.16
N ASP A 212 12.13 -24.15 -1.38
CA ASP A 212 11.57 -24.28 -2.74
C ASP A 212 10.43 -23.28 -3.05
N VAL A 213 9.96 -22.52 -2.04
CA VAL A 213 9.05 -21.39 -2.19
C VAL A 213 9.56 -20.24 -1.35
N VAL A 214 9.73 -19.04 -1.90
CA VAL A 214 10.22 -17.85 -1.19
C VAL A 214 9.25 -16.68 -1.30
N PHE A 215 8.90 -16.06 -0.19
CA PHE A 215 8.12 -14.81 -0.13
C PHE A 215 9.05 -13.61 0.02
N ALA A 216 8.93 -12.61 -0.85
CA ALA A 216 9.70 -11.38 -0.77
C ALA A 216 8.81 -10.18 -0.39
N ALA A 217 8.94 -9.70 0.85
CA ALA A 217 8.35 -8.46 1.34
C ALA A 217 9.43 -7.36 1.35
N ALA A 218 9.90 -6.93 0.17
CA ALA A 218 11.14 -6.17 0.03
C ALA A 218 11.12 -5.09 -1.07
N GLY A 219 9.95 -4.67 -1.56
CA GLY A 219 9.86 -3.66 -2.62
C GLY A 219 10.61 -4.08 -3.88
N GLY A 220 11.34 -3.17 -4.52
CA GLY A 220 12.13 -3.43 -5.73
C GLY A 220 13.24 -4.49 -5.56
N THR A 221 13.73 -4.69 -4.35
CA THR A 221 14.66 -5.79 -4.00
C THR A 221 14.06 -7.16 -4.32
N GLY A 222 12.73 -7.31 -4.22
CA GLY A 222 12.00 -8.53 -4.56
C GLY A 222 12.22 -9.00 -5.99
N LEU A 223 12.48 -8.10 -6.94
CA LEU A 223 12.74 -8.46 -8.34
C LEU A 223 13.92 -9.41 -8.49
N GLY A 224 14.97 -9.21 -7.68
CA GLY A 224 16.12 -10.12 -7.64
C GLY A 224 15.77 -11.50 -7.06
N VAL A 225 14.90 -11.54 -6.04
CA VAL A 225 14.39 -12.79 -5.47
C VAL A 225 13.61 -13.59 -6.51
N TYR A 226 12.71 -12.93 -7.26
CA TYR A 226 11.90 -13.57 -8.29
C TYR A 226 12.74 -14.09 -9.45
N GLN A 227 13.75 -13.34 -9.88
CA GLN A 227 14.69 -13.80 -10.91
C GLN A 227 15.48 -15.02 -10.42
N ALA A 228 15.99 -15.01 -9.19
CA ALA A 228 16.71 -16.15 -8.62
C ALA A 228 15.80 -17.39 -8.50
N ALA A 229 14.53 -17.22 -8.15
CA ALA A 229 13.55 -18.31 -8.10
C ALA A 229 13.31 -18.91 -9.50
N LYS A 230 13.14 -18.06 -10.53
CA LYS A 230 13.00 -18.49 -11.92
C LYS A 230 14.20 -19.30 -12.38
N ASP A 231 15.41 -18.77 -12.17
CA ASP A 231 16.65 -19.42 -12.59
C ASP A 231 16.87 -20.77 -11.86
N GLY A 232 16.51 -20.82 -10.57
CA GLY A 232 16.58 -22.02 -9.74
C GLY A 232 15.40 -22.99 -9.91
N LYS A 233 14.43 -22.71 -10.79
CA LYS A 233 13.18 -23.48 -10.94
C LYS A 233 12.46 -23.69 -9.60
N ARG A 234 12.39 -22.62 -8.80
CA ARG A 234 11.70 -22.53 -7.53
C ARG A 234 10.47 -21.61 -7.68
N LEU A 235 9.63 -21.57 -6.66
CA LEU A 235 8.48 -20.69 -6.63
C LEU A 235 8.79 -19.41 -5.82
N ALA A 236 8.16 -18.31 -6.20
CA ALA A 236 8.24 -17.05 -5.49
C ALA A 236 6.86 -16.49 -5.20
N ILE A 237 6.77 -15.67 -4.16
CA ILE A 237 5.56 -14.93 -3.78
C ILE A 237 5.89 -13.44 -3.80
N GLY A 238 5.06 -12.68 -4.51
CA GLY A 238 5.15 -11.23 -4.61
C GLY A 238 4.47 -10.51 -3.44
N VAL A 239 4.58 -9.19 -3.42
CA VAL A 239 4.03 -8.32 -2.37
C VAL A 239 3.45 -7.02 -2.91
N ASP A 240 2.51 -6.43 -2.18
CA ASP A 240 1.82 -5.16 -2.46
C ASP A 240 0.96 -5.22 -3.72
N SER A 241 1.57 -5.13 -4.89
CA SER A 241 0.94 -5.24 -6.20
C SER A 241 0.84 -6.69 -6.68
N ASN A 242 -0.06 -6.95 -7.63
CA ASN A 242 -0.06 -8.23 -8.33
C ASN A 242 1.16 -8.33 -9.27
N GLN A 243 2.13 -9.13 -8.86
CA GLN A 243 3.41 -9.33 -9.55
C GLN A 243 3.47 -10.67 -10.31
N ASN A 244 2.34 -11.41 -10.39
CA ASN A 244 2.30 -12.74 -11.01
C ASN A 244 2.76 -12.72 -12.47
N HIS A 245 2.50 -11.63 -13.19
CA HIS A 245 2.88 -11.42 -14.59
C HIS A 245 4.40 -11.30 -14.82
N LEU A 246 5.19 -11.00 -13.79
CA LEU A 246 6.64 -10.81 -13.94
C LEU A 246 7.35 -12.10 -14.35
N HIS A 247 6.93 -13.23 -13.77
CA HIS A 247 7.48 -14.55 -14.12
C HIS A 247 6.36 -15.61 -14.06
N PRO A 248 5.52 -15.70 -15.10
CA PRO A 248 4.43 -16.69 -15.15
C PRO A 248 4.94 -18.11 -14.92
N GLY A 249 4.26 -18.86 -14.05
CA GLY A 249 4.67 -20.23 -13.67
C GLY A 249 5.77 -20.31 -12.60
N THR A 250 6.44 -19.18 -12.27
CA THR A 250 7.38 -19.06 -11.13
C THR A 250 6.70 -18.32 -9.97
N MET A 251 5.95 -17.27 -10.26
CA MET A 251 5.19 -16.55 -9.23
C MET A 251 4.02 -17.42 -8.80
N LEU A 252 4.09 -17.95 -7.57
CA LEU A 252 3.01 -18.76 -6.98
C LEU A 252 1.78 -17.90 -6.74
N THR A 253 1.98 -16.72 -6.20
CA THR A 253 0.97 -15.69 -5.96
C THR A 253 1.64 -14.37 -5.60
N SER A 254 0.83 -13.34 -5.34
CA SER A 254 1.25 -12.09 -4.71
C SER A 254 0.39 -11.82 -3.49
N MET A 255 0.98 -11.47 -2.35
CA MET A 255 0.27 -10.95 -1.20
C MET A 255 -0.11 -9.51 -1.50
N LEU A 256 -1.37 -9.29 -1.78
CA LEU A 256 -1.90 -7.98 -2.17
C LEU A 256 -2.06 -7.09 -0.95
N LYS A 257 -1.50 -5.89 -1.01
CA LYS A 257 -1.71 -4.80 -0.06
C LYS A 257 -2.22 -3.60 -0.85
N ARG A 258 -3.49 -3.28 -0.66
CA ARG A 258 -4.25 -2.38 -1.52
C ARG A 258 -3.95 -0.90 -1.27
N VAL A 259 -2.66 -0.55 -1.36
CA VAL A 259 -2.18 0.84 -1.32
C VAL A 259 -2.81 1.67 -2.45
N ASP A 260 -3.01 1.05 -3.61
CA ASP A 260 -3.73 1.64 -4.75
C ASP A 260 -5.12 2.13 -4.35
N THR A 261 -5.89 1.31 -3.65
CA THR A 261 -7.24 1.65 -3.18
C THR A 261 -7.20 2.72 -2.08
N ALA A 262 -6.23 2.65 -1.17
CA ALA A 262 -6.08 3.64 -0.11
C ALA A 262 -5.74 5.05 -0.64
N VAL A 263 -4.80 5.14 -1.58
CA VAL A 263 -4.42 6.41 -2.23
C VAL A 263 -5.57 6.98 -3.07
N TYR A 264 -6.22 6.11 -3.86
CA TYR A 264 -7.40 6.50 -4.62
C TYR A 264 -8.50 7.04 -3.72
N ALA A 265 -8.83 6.34 -2.62
CA ALA A 265 -9.87 6.74 -1.68
C ALA A 265 -9.55 8.08 -1.00
N ALA A 266 -8.30 8.29 -0.56
CA ALA A 266 -7.87 9.54 0.07
C ALA A 266 -8.05 10.74 -0.88
N ALA A 267 -7.62 10.61 -2.14
CA ALA A 267 -7.77 11.66 -3.14
C ALA A 267 -9.24 11.90 -3.52
N ARG A 268 -10.02 10.83 -3.69
CA ARG A 268 -11.42 10.91 -4.08
C ARG A 268 -12.30 11.51 -2.98
N THR A 269 -12.18 11.03 -1.74
CA THR A 269 -12.98 11.54 -0.62
C THR A 269 -12.69 13.01 -0.34
N ALA A 270 -11.43 13.46 -0.53
CA ALA A 270 -11.09 14.87 -0.42
C ALA A 270 -11.77 15.71 -1.52
N ARG A 271 -11.77 15.25 -2.76
CA ARG A 271 -12.47 15.92 -3.86
C ARG A 271 -13.99 16.01 -3.61
N GLU A 272 -14.56 14.98 -2.97
CA GLU A 272 -15.98 14.93 -2.62
C GLU A 272 -16.32 15.69 -1.33
N GLY A 273 -15.34 16.30 -0.65
CA GLY A 273 -15.54 16.96 0.64
C GLY A 273 -15.84 16.00 1.80
N LYS A 274 -15.50 14.72 1.64
CA LYS A 274 -15.76 13.63 2.60
C LYS A 274 -14.49 13.11 3.30
N TRP A 275 -13.34 13.70 3.04
CA TRP A 275 -12.10 13.31 3.69
C TRP A 275 -12.20 13.57 5.20
N VAL A 276 -11.76 12.61 6.01
CA VAL A 276 -11.78 12.70 7.47
C VAL A 276 -10.43 12.29 8.05
N PRO A 277 -9.96 12.95 9.13
CA PRO A 277 -8.75 12.52 9.84
C PRO A 277 -9.02 11.24 10.65
N GLY A 278 -7.96 10.72 11.27
CA GLY A 278 -8.02 9.54 12.13
C GLY A 278 -7.38 8.31 11.50
N THR A 279 -7.47 7.18 12.17
CA THR A 279 -6.79 5.95 11.76
C THR A 279 -7.76 4.93 11.19
N THR A 280 -7.43 4.39 10.01
CA THR A 280 -8.14 3.27 9.38
C THR A 280 -7.17 2.09 9.28
N SER A 281 -7.59 0.90 9.73
CA SER A 281 -6.83 -0.34 9.61
C SER A 281 -7.52 -1.26 8.62
N LEU A 282 -6.82 -1.69 7.58
CA LEU A 282 -7.35 -2.44 6.45
C LEU A 282 -6.77 -3.86 6.43
N GLY A 283 -7.60 -4.85 6.66
CA GLY A 283 -7.26 -6.28 6.61
C GLY A 283 -8.02 -7.01 5.51
N LEU A 284 -8.17 -8.32 5.68
CA LEU A 284 -8.96 -9.17 4.77
C LEU A 284 -10.44 -8.79 4.78
N ALA A 285 -11.00 -8.50 5.96
CA ALA A 285 -12.41 -8.12 6.10
C ALA A 285 -12.74 -6.80 5.39
N GLU A 286 -11.82 -5.85 5.42
CA GLU A 286 -11.95 -4.54 4.80
C GLU A 286 -11.52 -4.54 3.32
N GLY A 287 -11.05 -5.67 2.78
CA GLY A 287 -10.56 -5.77 1.40
C GLY A 287 -9.25 -5.01 1.16
N GLY A 288 -8.53 -4.67 2.22
CA GLY A 288 -7.23 -3.99 2.14
C GLY A 288 -6.05 -4.92 1.90
N ILE A 289 -6.24 -6.19 2.21
CA ILE A 289 -5.27 -7.28 2.05
C ILE A 289 -5.95 -8.44 1.33
N ASP A 290 -5.22 -9.14 0.46
CA ASP A 290 -5.69 -10.37 -0.19
C ASP A 290 -4.50 -11.16 -0.77
N TRP A 291 -4.81 -12.21 -1.53
CA TRP A 291 -3.86 -12.96 -2.35
C TRP A 291 -4.31 -12.94 -3.83
N ALA A 292 -3.37 -13.04 -4.76
CA ALA A 292 -3.66 -12.93 -6.18
C ALA A 292 -3.82 -14.29 -6.85
N LEU A 293 -4.89 -14.43 -7.64
CA LEU A 293 -5.11 -15.56 -8.53
C LEU A 293 -5.54 -15.04 -9.90
N ASP A 294 -4.77 -15.35 -10.94
CA ASP A 294 -5.01 -14.92 -12.32
C ASP A 294 -4.46 -15.95 -13.34
N GLU A 295 -4.48 -15.60 -14.61
CA GLU A 295 -4.00 -16.46 -15.71
C GLU A 295 -2.52 -16.84 -15.60
N HIS A 296 -1.71 -16.06 -14.91
CA HIS A 296 -0.26 -16.29 -14.80
C HIS A 296 0.11 -17.36 -13.78
N ASN A 297 -0.75 -17.57 -12.77
CA ASN A 297 -0.52 -18.56 -11.70
C ASN A 297 -1.60 -19.65 -11.60
N ALA A 298 -2.72 -19.55 -12.31
CA ALA A 298 -3.83 -20.49 -12.23
C ALA A 298 -3.41 -21.95 -12.50
N ARG A 299 -2.35 -22.18 -13.29
CA ARG A 299 -1.88 -23.54 -13.62
C ARG A 299 -1.11 -24.22 -12.50
N ILE A 300 -0.59 -23.46 -11.54
CA ILE A 300 0.18 -23.97 -10.40
C ILE A 300 -0.63 -23.99 -9.11
N ILE A 301 -1.83 -23.41 -9.10
CA ILE A 301 -2.76 -23.41 -7.97
C ILE A 301 -3.84 -24.47 -8.26
N SER A 302 -3.83 -25.61 -7.53
CA SER A 302 -4.87 -26.61 -7.66
C SER A 302 -6.22 -26.11 -7.10
N ALA A 303 -7.32 -26.70 -7.55
CA ALA A 303 -8.65 -26.41 -7.01
C ALA A 303 -8.71 -26.63 -5.49
N GLN A 304 -8.07 -27.71 -5.00
CA GLN A 304 -8.01 -28.02 -3.57
C GLN A 304 -7.21 -26.97 -2.79
N MET A 305 -6.08 -26.48 -3.32
CA MET A 305 -5.30 -25.40 -2.70
C MET A 305 -6.13 -24.13 -2.58
N LYS A 306 -6.82 -23.75 -3.67
CA LYS A 306 -7.71 -22.59 -3.69
C LYS A 306 -8.81 -22.71 -2.65
N GLU A 307 -9.55 -23.83 -2.64
CA GLU A 307 -10.64 -24.04 -1.70
C GLU A 307 -10.17 -23.97 -0.24
N ARG A 308 -9.05 -24.62 0.07
CA ARG A 308 -8.47 -24.59 1.41
C ARG A 308 -8.04 -23.18 1.81
N LEU A 309 -7.44 -22.41 0.88
CA LEU A 309 -7.01 -21.04 1.15
C LEU A 309 -8.19 -20.09 1.37
N GLU A 310 -9.26 -20.23 0.57
CA GLU A 310 -10.50 -19.45 0.77
C GLU A 310 -11.19 -19.81 2.10
N THR A 311 -11.13 -21.06 2.52
CA THR A 311 -11.62 -21.47 3.86
C THR A 311 -10.82 -20.79 4.97
N ILE A 312 -9.48 -20.81 4.90
CA ILE A 312 -8.60 -20.13 5.85
C ILE A 312 -8.91 -18.64 5.89
N LYS A 313 -9.05 -18.00 4.72
CA LYS A 313 -9.42 -16.59 4.60
C LYS A 313 -10.76 -16.29 5.31
N ALA A 314 -11.78 -17.10 5.06
CA ALA A 314 -13.08 -16.96 5.71
C ALA A 314 -13.00 -17.16 7.23
N ASP A 315 -12.14 -18.06 7.70
CA ASP A 315 -11.93 -18.33 9.12
C ASP A 315 -11.20 -17.16 9.83
N ILE A 316 -10.25 -16.51 9.16
CA ILE A 316 -9.60 -15.30 9.67
C ILE A 316 -10.62 -14.16 9.76
N ILE A 317 -11.38 -13.91 8.70
CA ILE A 317 -12.40 -12.85 8.66
C ILE A 317 -13.46 -13.07 9.75
N ALA A 318 -13.86 -14.31 9.97
CA ALA A 318 -14.84 -14.68 11.02
C ALA A 318 -14.23 -14.73 12.44
N GLY A 319 -12.91 -14.51 12.59
CA GLY A 319 -12.21 -14.56 13.88
C GLY A 319 -12.03 -15.97 14.46
N ARG A 320 -12.31 -17.03 13.68
CA ARG A 320 -12.03 -18.44 14.08
C ARG A 320 -10.54 -18.75 14.08
N ILE A 321 -9.80 -18.20 13.12
CA ILE A 321 -8.34 -18.15 13.13
C ILE A 321 -7.91 -16.75 13.57
N LYS A 322 -7.17 -16.66 14.68
CA LYS A 322 -6.61 -15.40 15.18
C LYS A 322 -5.13 -15.35 14.83
N VAL A 323 -4.80 -14.61 13.79
CA VAL A 323 -3.42 -14.39 13.42
C VAL A 323 -2.79 -13.40 14.40
N HIS A 324 -1.70 -13.81 15.05
CA HIS A 324 -1.00 -12.93 15.99
C HIS A 324 -0.32 -11.79 15.25
N ASP A 325 -0.59 -10.56 15.70
CA ASP A 325 0.05 -9.36 15.19
C ASP A 325 1.35 -9.07 15.93
N TYR A 326 2.49 -9.18 15.25
CA TYR A 326 3.82 -8.84 15.78
C TYR A 326 3.87 -7.43 16.39
N MET A 327 3.11 -6.47 15.83
CA MET A 327 3.07 -5.08 16.32
C MET A 327 2.46 -4.95 17.72
N SER A 328 1.75 -5.97 18.20
CA SER A 328 1.11 -5.93 19.52
C SER A 328 2.10 -6.10 20.69
N ASN A 329 3.19 -6.86 20.51
CA ASN A 329 4.14 -7.16 21.59
C ASN A 329 5.57 -7.46 21.11
N SER A 330 5.89 -7.22 19.85
CA SER A 330 7.21 -7.46 19.22
C SER A 330 7.70 -8.92 19.34
N ALA A 331 6.76 -9.88 19.45
CA ALA A 331 7.04 -11.31 19.48
C ALA A 331 6.33 -12.02 18.35
N CYS A 332 6.96 -13.05 17.78
CA CYS A 332 6.30 -13.97 16.86
C CYS A 332 5.84 -15.20 17.64
N ARG A 333 4.54 -15.49 17.58
CA ARG A 333 3.95 -16.73 18.12
C ARG A 333 3.66 -17.65 16.95
N SER A 334 4.55 -18.55 16.67
CA SER A 334 4.39 -19.60 15.65
C SER A 334 3.80 -20.86 16.26
#